data_63754e99b52d5460e797052283891657
#
_entry.id   63754e99b52d5460e797052283891657
#
_cell.length_a   1.000
_cell.length_b   1.000
_cell.length_c   1.000
_cell.angle_alpha   90.00
_cell.angle_beta   90.00
_cell.angle_gamma   90.00
#
_symmetry.space_group_name_H-M   'P 1'
#
loop_
_entity.id
_entity.type
_entity.pdbx_description
1 polymer ?
#
loop_
_entity_poly.entity_id
_entity_poly.type
_entity_poly.pdbx_seq_one_letter_code
_entity_poly.pdbx_strand_id
1 'polypeptide(L)'
;MLSIDVSHAVSFLSLPYEAALRPRLERAAGWLQNGGGKGSDFIGWVTLPRDYDRGEYARILAAAKKIQGDSKALVVIGIGGSYLGARGVIECLCSPNYNLKKKSTPNIYFIGNGLSSDALREVTELIGDDDFSVNVISKSGTTTEPAVAFRFFREKLEKKYGKEEAAKRIYATTDAHKGALKSLADQEGYEEFVVPDNIGGRYSVLTAVGLLPIAVAGVDLDELMGGAQEMMSLCSKNDYSNPAWQYAAMRHELYRQGKKAELLACFEPAFRFMAEWWKQLYGESEGKEEKGLFPASVDFTADLHSMGQYIQQGERMLMETVVRFAPAEQQMVVPFDEANGDGLNFLAGKTMDFINRQAMDGTLLAHVEGGVPNIILNLDENNARTMGQLIYFFEYACGLSGYLLGVNPFDQPGVEAYKKNMFALLGKPGYEEMGEELRKRLR
;
A
#
# COMPACT_ATOMS: atom_id res chain seq x y z
N MET A 1 -8.16 17.57 5.82
CA MET A 1 -7.80 17.31 4.39
C MET A 1 -6.30 17.14 4.29
N LEU A 2 -5.82 16.22 3.43
CA LEU A 2 -4.39 16.07 3.18
C LEU A 2 -3.82 17.36 2.54
N SER A 3 -2.69 17.84 3.04
CA SER A 3 -1.93 18.95 2.46
C SER A 3 -0.44 18.61 2.37
N ILE A 4 0.26 19.31 1.46
CA ILE A 4 1.70 19.13 1.23
C ILE A 4 2.45 20.40 1.59
N ASP A 5 3.59 20.25 2.29
CA ASP A 5 4.54 21.31 2.54
C ASP A 5 5.90 20.93 1.94
N VAL A 6 6.33 21.68 0.96
CA VAL A 6 7.60 21.49 0.25
C VAL A 6 8.68 22.49 0.68
N SER A 7 8.40 23.36 1.65
CA SER A 7 9.29 24.47 2.06
C SER A 7 10.70 23.99 2.46
N HIS A 8 10.79 22.81 3.08
CA HIS A 8 12.06 22.20 3.52
C HIS A 8 12.81 21.44 2.40
N ALA A 9 12.24 21.38 1.20
CA ALA A 9 12.89 20.81 0.01
C ALA A 9 13.23 21.87 -1.04
N VAL A 10 12.48 22.99 -1.10
CA VAL A 10 12.64 24.04 -2.12
C VAL A 10 14.06 24.66 -2.09
N SER A 11 14.66 24.82 -0.91
CA SER A 11 16.01 25.40 -0.79
C SER A 11 17.11 24.56 -1.46
N PHE A 12 16.82 23.31 -1.79
CA PHE A 12 17.72 22.41 -2.50
C PHE A 12 17.56 22.47 -4.03
N LEU A 13 16.60 23.24 -4.53
CA LEU A 13 16.26 23.26 -5.96
C LEU A 13 16.84 24.49 -6.67
N SER A 14 17.14 24.29 -7.96
CA SER A 14 17.44 25.39 -8.88
C SER A 14 16.14 26.05 -9.33
N LEU A 15 15.94 27.33 -9.04
CA LEU A 15 14.77 28.11 -9.47
C LEU A 15 14.97 28.65 -10.88
N PRO A 16 13.89 28.79 -11.70
CA PRO A 16 12.47 28.51 -11.43
C PRO A 16 12.05 27.11 -11.92
N TYR A 17 12.11 26.10 -11.07
CA TYR A 17 11.77 24.71 -11.43
C TYR A 17 10.28 24.55 -11.86
N GLU A 18 9.38 25.30 -11.23
CA GLU A 18 7.95 25.25 -11.54
C GLU A 18 7.66 25.62 -13.00
N ALA A 19 8.24 26.71 -13.48
CA ALA A 19 8.07 27.13 -14.86
C ALA A 19 8.67 26.12 -15.84
N ALA A 20 9.82 25.54 -15.52
CA ALA A 20 10.50 24.55 -16.35
C ALA A 20 9.73 23.21 -16.45
N LEU A 21 9.08 22.79 -15.38
CA LEU A 21 8.35 21.50 -15.34
C LEU A 21 6.87 21.62 -15.78
N ARG A 22 6.27 22.82 -15.71
CA ARG A 22 4.84 23.01 -16.06
C ARG A 22 4.42 22.33 -17.37
N PRO A 23 5.08 22.51 -18.51
CA PRO A 23 4.65 21.88 -19.76
C PRO A 23 4.71 20.36 -19.76
N ARG A 24 5.66 19.80 -18.95
CA ARG A 24 5.81 18.35 -18.81
C ARG A 24 4.74 17.78 -17.88
N LEU A 25 4.39 18.48 -16.82
CA LEU A 25 3.31 18.12 -15.90
C LEU A 25 1.95 18.20 -16.57
N GLU A 26 1.69 19.28 -17.33
CA GLU A 26 0.46 19.42 -18.12
C GLU A 26 0.28 18.25 -19.10
N ARG A 27 1.35 17.84 -19.77
CA ARG A 27 1.34 16.66 -20.64
C ARG A 27 1.10 15.36 -19.88
N ALA A 28 1.79 15.16 -18.78
CA ALA A 28 1.64 13.97 -17.95
C ALA A 28 0.23 13.86 -17.35
N ALA A 29 -0.32 14.96 -16.84
CA ALA A 29 -1.69 15.04 -16.36
C ALA A 29 -2.71 14.78 -17.48
N GLY A 30 -2.49 15.35 -18.66
CA GLY A 30 -3.30 15.08 -19.85
C GLY A 30 -3.31 13.60 -20.23
N TRP A 31 -2.18 12.91 -20.12
CA TRP A 31 -2.10 11.47 -20.37
C TRP A 31 -2.83 10.64 -19.32
N LEU A 32 -2.84 11.05 -18.05
CA LEU A 32 -3.62 10.39 -17.01
C LEU A 32 -5.13 10.62 -17.19
N GLN A 33 -5.52 11.85 -17.53
CA GLN A 33 -6.94 12.23 -17.65
C GLN A 33 -7.61 11.74 -18.95
N ASN A 34 -6.86 11.70 -20.04
CA ASN A 34 -7.44 11.48 -21.39
C ASN A 34 -6.83 10.27 -22.12
N GLY A 35 -5.84 9.62 -21.56
CA GLY A 35 -5.07 8.59 -22.24
C GLY A 35 -3.99 9.16 -23.18
N GLY A 36 -3.32 8.26 -23.92
CA GLY A 36 -2.28 8.62 -24.90
C GLY A 36 -0.85 8.53 -24.37
N GLY A 37 -0.64 8.35 -23.07
CA GLY A 37 0.66 8.00 -22.49
C GLY A 37 0.96 6.51 -22.57
N LYS A 38 2.23 6.13 -22.30
CA LYS A 38 2.61 4.72 -22.17
C LYS A 38 1.74 4.05 -21.10
N GLY A 39 1.15 2.89 -21.38
CA GLY A 39 0.32 2.15 -20.44
C GLY A 39 -1.08 2.72 -20.20
N SER A 40 -1.61 3.55 -21.13
CA SER A 40 -2.95 4.15 -21.01
C SER A 40 -4.10 3.13 -20.89
N ASP A 41 -3.86 1.86 -21.20
CA ASP A 41 -4.84 0.79 -20.99
C ASP A 41 -5.08 0.49 -19.50
N PHE A 42 -4.22 1.02 -18.59
CA PHE A 42 -4.25 0.76 -17.15
C PHE A 42 -4.51 2.01 -16.29
N ILE A 43 -5.24 2.99 -16.84
CA ILE A 43 -5.59 4.24 -16.12
C ILE A 43 -7.01 4.26 -15.54
N GLY A 44 -7.71 3.13 -15.50
CA GLY A 44 -9.08 3.05 -14.97
C GLY A 44 -9.24 3.50 -13.52
N TRP A 45 -8.16 3.43 -12.74
CA TRP A 45 -8.13 3.90 -11.35
C TRP A 45 -8.26 5.44 -11.22
N VAL A 46 -7.92 6.21 -12.28
CA VAL A 46 -7.95 7.68 -12.25
C VAL A 46 -9.36 8.22 -12.01
N THR A 47 -10.37 7.59 -12.58
CA THR A 47 -11.77 8.02 -12.40
C THR A 47 -12.56 7.09 -11.46
N LEU A 48 -11.94 6.02 -11.00
CA LEU A 48 -12.58 4.99 -10.17
C LEU A 48 -13.33 5.56 -8.95
N PRO A 49 -12.81 6.52 -8.16
CA PRO A 49 -13.53 7.02 -6.98
C PRO A 49 -14.90 7.62 -7.29
N ARG A 50 -15.11 8.09 -8.53
CA ARG A 50 -16.39 8.58 -9.02
C ARG A 50 -17.20 7.49 -9.73
N ASP A 51 -16.53 6.68 -10.54
CA ASP A 51 -17.16 5.83 -11.57
C ASP A 51 -17.22 4.34 -11.17
N TYR A 52 -16.95 4.00 -9.91
CA TYR A 52 -17.00 2.60 -9.47
C TYR A 52 -18.39 1.97 -9.61
N ASP A 53 -18.44 0.66 -9.84
CA ASP A 53 -19.69 -0.10 -9.94
C ASP A 53 -20.43 -0.11 -8.59
N ARG A 54 -21.56 0.58 -8.54
CA ARG A 54 -22.40 0.68 -7.34
C ARG A 54 -23.06 -0.66 -6.98
N GLY A 55 -23.31 -1.52 -7.96
CA GLY A 55 -23.86 -2.85 -7.76
C GLY A 55 -22.85 -3.78 -7.10
N GLU A 56 -21.62 -3.81 -7.61
CA GLU A 56 -20.51 -4.55 -6.99
C GLU A 56 -20.19 -4.03 -5.58
N TYR A 57 -20.15 -2.71 -5.42
CA TYR A 57 -19.94 -2.06 -4.12
C TYR A 57 -21.00 -2.51 -3.08
N ALA A 58 -22.27 -2.51 -3.45
CA ALA A 58 -23.33 -3.01 -2.56
C ALA A 58 -23.14 -4.49 -2.20
N ARG A 59 -22.69 -5.32 -3.16
CA ARG A 59 -22.37 -6.73 -2.88
C ARG A 59 -21.18 -6.88 -1.95
N ILE A 60 -20.14 -6.04 -2.08
CA ILE A 60 -18.98 -6.01 -1.16
C ILE A 60 -19.45 -5.74 0.28
N LEU A 61 -20.30 -4.74 0.49
CA LEU A 61 -20.90 -4.44 1.81
C LEU A 61 -21.73 -5.59 2.36
N ALA A 62 -22.53 -6.23 1.51
CA ALA A 62 -23.34 -7.40 1.89
C ALA A 62 -22.47 -8.60 2.29
N ALA A 63 -21.43 -8.89 1.50
CA ALA A 63 -20.47 -9.96 1.78
C ALA A 63 -19.69 -9.66 3.08
N ALA A 64 -19.23 -8.43 3.29
CA ALA A 64 -18.55 -8.04 4.52
C ALA A 64 -19.44 -8.26 5.75
N LYS A 65 -20.71 -7.83 5.68
CA LYS A 65 -21.70 -8.06 6.75
C LYS A 65 -21.96 -9.54 7.02
N LYS A 66 -22.03 -10.35 5.96
CA LYS A 66 -22.18 -11.81 6.10
C LYS A 66 -20.97 -12.42 6.80
N ILE A 67 -19.74 -12.08 6.37
CA ILE A 67 -18.50 -12.56 6.99
C ILE A 67 -18.44 -12.13 8.47
N GLN A 68 -18.78 -10.89 8.80
CA GLN A 68 -18.85 -10.41 10.18
C GLN A 68 -19.86 -11.17 11.04
N GLY A 69 -20.95 -11.68 10.44
CA GLY A 69 -22.01 -12.41 11.13
C GLY A 69 -21.72 -13.90 11.33
N ASP A 70 -20.98 -14.53 10.43
CA ASP A 70 -20.83 -15.99 10.38
C ASP A 70 -19.38 -16.49 10.54
N SER A 71 -18.41 -15.60 10.68
CA SER A 71 -16.99 -15.96 10.77
C SER A 71 -16.29 -15.24 11.93
N LYS A 72 -15.38 -15.93 12.60
CA LYS A 72 -14.45 -15.38 13.61
C LYS A 72 -13.15 -14.90 12.97
N ALA A 73 -12.85 -15.41 11.78
CA ALA A 73 -11.67 -15.03 11.03
C ALA A 73 -11.98 -14.88 9.54
N LEU A 74 -11.32 -13.93 8.89
CA LEU A 74 -11.17 -13.81 7.44
C LEU A 74 -9.72 -14.09 7.07
N VAL A 75 -9.49 -15.06 6.19
CA VAL A 75 -8.18 -15.32 5.60
C VAL A 75 -8.12 -14.62 4.24
N VAL A 76 -7.32 -13.59 4.14
CA VAL A 76 -7.06 -12.85 2.89
C VAL A 76 -5.83 -13.44 2.22
N ILE A 77 -6.02 -14.06 1.07
CA ILE A 77 -4.97 -14.75 0.32
C ILE A 77 -4.60 -13.92 -0.89
N GLY A 78 -3.41 -13.32 -0.87
CA GLY A 78 -2.94 -12.45 -1.95
C GLY A 78 -1.48 -12.04 -1.77
N ILE A 79 -0.88 -11.50 -2.82
CA ILE A 79 0.51 -11.01 -2.82
C ILE A 79 0.59 -9.62 -3.44
N GLY A 80 1.54 -8.80 -2.98
CA GLY A 80 1.75 -7.44 -3.47
C GLY A 80 0.50 -6.58 -3.34
N GLY A 81 0.04 -5.97 -4.45
CA GLY A 81 -1.16 -5.13 -4.47
C GLY A 81 -2.44 -5.82 -4.04
N SER A 82 -2.48 -7.16 -4.04
CA SER A 82 -3.64 -7.91 -3.59
C SER A 82 -3.81 -7.96 -2.06
N TYR A 83 -2.83 -7.45 -1.27
CA TYR A 83 -2.99 -7.41 0.18
C TYR A 83 -2.41 -6.16 0.86
N LEU A 84 -1.33 -5.58 0.31
CA LEU A 84 -0.58 -4.51 0.99
C LEU A 84 -1.45 -3.30 1.32
N GLY A 85 -2.23 -2.81 0.35
CA GLY A 85 -3.08 -1.65 0.55
C GLY A 85 -4.19 -1.90 1.57
N ALA A 86 -4.88 -3.05 1.48
CA ALA A 86 -5.90 -3.43 2.46
C ALA A 86 -5.33 -3.55 3.88
N ARG A 87 -4.19 -4.24 4.02
CA ARG A 87 -3.50 -4.38 5.30
C ARG A 87 -3.07 -3.03 5.86
N GLY A 88 -2.50 -2.17 5.01
CA GLY A 88 -2.08 -0.83 5.40
C GLY A 88 -3.23 0.00 5.95
N VAL A 89 -4.37 0.03 5.26
CA VAL A 89 -5.58 0.74 5.73
C VAL A 89 -6.08 0.18 7.07
N ILE A 90 -6.18 -1.16 7.19
CA ILE A 90 -6.68 -1.81 8.40
C ILE A 90 -5.75 -1.55 9.59
N GLU A 91 -4.44 -1.75 9.44
CA GLU A 91 -3.50 -1.51 10.53
C GLU A 91 -3.44 -0.03 10.91
N CYS A 92 -3.50 0.89 9.94
CA CYS A 92 -3.43 2.32 10.19
C CYS A 92 -4.69 2.85 10.89
N LEU A 93 -5.88 2.45 10.47
CA LEU A 93 -7.14 2.98 10.99
C LEU A 93 -7.69 2.21 12.19
N CYS A 94 -7.46 0.90 12.23
CA CYS A 94 -7.99 0.07 13.31
C CYS A 94 -6.93 -0.23 14.38
N SER A 95 -5.82 -0.81 14.03
CA SER A 95 -4.64 -1.04 14.89
C SER A 95 -3.63 -1.98 14.22
N PRO A 96 -2.31 -1.82 14.43
CA PRO A 96 -1.32 -2.88 14.15
C PRO A 96 -1.57 -4.16 14.95
N ASN A 97 -2.24 -4.03 16.10
CA ASN A 97 -2.64 -5.14 16.97
C ASN A 97 -4.10 -5.55 16.76
N TYR A 98 -4.66 -5.35 15.57
CA TYR A 98 -6.07 -5.55 15.25
C TYR A 98 -6.61 -6.90 15.74
N ASN A 99 -5.89 -7.99 15.48
CA ASN A 99 -6.31 -9.35 15.85
C ASN A 99 -6.26 -9.62 17.36
N LEU A 100 -5.54 -8.83 18.14
CA LEU A 100 -5.44 -8.95 19.61
C LEU A 100 -6.48 -8.10 20.35
N LYS A 101 -7.08 -7.13 19.68
CA LYS A 101 -8.08 -6.24 20.30
C LYS A 101 -9.41 -6.96 20.49
N LYS A 102 -10.10 -6.67 21.60
CA LYS A 102 -11.51 -7.05 21.77
C LYS A 102 -12.36 -6.22 20.82
N LYS A 103 -13.09 -6.86 19.92
CA LYS A 103 -13.88 -6.25 18.86
C LYS A 103 -15.04 -7.15 18.43
N SER A 104 -15.99 -6.62 17.69
CA SER A 104 -17.11 -7.38 17.10
C SER A 104 -16.80 -7.94 15.71
N THR A 105 -15.79 -7.39 15.03
CA THR A 105 -15.38 -7.82 13.70
C THR A 105 -14.44 -9.04 13.76
N PRO A 106 -14.38 -9.89 12.71
CA PRO A 106 -13.49 -11.03 12.65
C PRO A 106 -12.00 -10.66 12.75
N ASN A 107 -11.17 -11.59 13.18
CA ASN A 107 -9.73 -11.49 12.96
C ASN A 107 -9.43 -11.56 11.46
N ILE A 108 -8.41 -10.85 11.00
CA ILE A 108 -8.01 -10.84 9.59
C ILE A 108 -6.57 -11.32 9.49
N TYR A 109 -6.37 -12.41 8.76
CA TYR A 109 -5.06 -13.01 8.52
C TYR A 109 -4.69 -12.87 7.06
N PHE A 110 -3.53 -12.27 6.78
CA PHE A 110 -2.99 -12.12 5.44
C PHE A 110 -1.97 -13.22 5.18
N ILE A 111 -2.19 -14.01 4.13
CA ILE A 111 -1.34 -15.15 3.75
C ILE A 111 -1.21 -15.25 2.22
N GLY A 112 -0.33 -16.11 1.70
CA GLY A 112 -0.09 -16.22 0.26
C GLY A 112 0.78 -15.09 -0.30
N ASN A 113 1.45 -14.36 0.60
CA ASN A 113 2.46 -13.35 0.30
C ASN A 113 3.90 -13.89 0.47
N GLY A 114 4.04 -15.19 0.64
CA GLY A 114 5.29 -15.93 0.76
C GLY A 114 5.06 -17.43 0.68
N LEU A 115 6.14 -18.21 0.75
CA LEU A 115 6.14 -19.68 0.65
C LEU A 115 6.68 -20.34 1.94
N SER A 116 6.57 -19.65 3.08
CA SER A 116 6.98 -20.19 4.38
C SER A 116 5.95 -21.19 4.91
N SER A 117 6.41 -22.40 5.20
CA SER A 117 5.60 -23.43 5.86
C SER A 117 5.18 -23.00 7.26
N ASP A 118 6.08 -22.32 8.01
CA ASP A 118 5.80 -21.87 9.36
C ASP A 118 4.69 -20.81 9.37
N ALA A 119 4.75 -19.83 8.48
CA ALA A 119 3.70 -18.81 8.37
C ALA A 119 2.32 -19.43 8.03
N LEU A 120 2.28 -20.42 7.13
CA LEU A 120 1.06 -21.11 6.78
C LEU A 120 0.50 -21.92 7.96
N ARG A 121 1.36 -22.65 8.68
CA ARG A 121 1.01 -23.41 9.86
C ARG A 121 0.50 -22.51 10.98
N GLU A 122 1.19 -21.41 11.27
CA GLU A 122 0.83 -20.46 12.32
C GLU A 122 -0.57 -19.88 12.09
N VAL A 123 -0.91 -19.42 10.88
CA VAL A 123 -2.26 -18.93 10.59
C VAL A 123 -3.29 -20.05 10.73
N THR A 124 -2.96 -21.27 10.34
CA THR A 124 -3.83 -22.44 10.51
C THR A 124 -4.11 -22.75 11.98
N GLU A 125 -3.09 -22.65 12.83
CA GLU A 125 -3.17 -22.85 14.29
C GLU A 125 -3.93 -21.71 14.98
N LEU A 126 -3.71 -20.46 14.57
CA LEU A 126 -4.42 -19.28 15.11
C LEU A 126 -5.93 -19.31 14.83
N ILE A 127 -6.32 -19.84 13.68
CA ILE A 127 -7.75 -20.06 13.34
C ILE A 127 -8.32 -21.23 14.16
N GLY A 128 -7.54 -22.29 14.37
CA GLY A 128 -7.97 -23.50 15.09
C GLY A 128 -9.28 -24.06 14.54
N ASP A 129 -10.27 -24.19 15.44
CA ASP A 129 -11.62 -24.67 15.13
C ASP A 129 -12.65 -23.53 14.96
N ASP A 130 -12.22 -22.28 14.97
CA ASP A 130 -13.10 -21.14 14.74
C ASP A 130 -13.75 -21.16 13.35
N ASP A 131 -14.94 -20.57 13.25
CA ASP A 131 -15.55 -20.34 11.95
C ASP A 131 -14.80 -19.28 11.18
N PHE A 132 -14.51 -19.57 9.91
CA PHE A 132 -13.75 -18.66 9.09
C PHE A 132 -14.22 -18.61 7.63
N SER A 133 -13.91 -17.53 6.96
CA SER A 133 -14.08 -17.31 5.53
C SER A 133 -12.74 -17.03 4.86
N VAL A 134 -12.69 -17.21 3.55
CA VAL A 134 -11.51 -16.98 2.71
C VAL A 134 -11.84 -15.96 1.65
N ASN A 135 -11.02 -14.92 1.51
CA ASN A 135 -11.01 -14.07 0.34
C ASN A 135 -9.70 -14.32 -0.44
N VAL A 136 -9.82 -15.03 -1.55
CA VAL A 136 -8.69 -15.31 -2.45
C VAL A 136 -8.66 -14.26 -3.56
N ILE A 137 -7.51 -13.57 -3.67
CA ILE A 137 -7.34 -12.42 -4.57
C ILE A 137 -6.22 -12.71 -5.56
N SER A 138 -6.59 -12.99 -6.80
CA SER A 138 -5.63 -13.24 -7.89
C SER A 138 -6.29 -13.06 -9.25
N LYS A 139 -5.81 -12.12 -10.06
CA LYS A 139 -6.37 -11.87 -11.40
C LYS A 139 -6.25 -13.10 -12.30
N SER A 140 -5.06 -13.74 -12.37
CA SER A 140 -4.84 -14.92 -13.18
C SER A 140 -5.23 -16.25 -12.50
N GLY A 141 -5.22 -16.29 -11.18
CA GLY A 141 -5.36 -17.52 -10.39
C GLY A 141 -4.13 -18.46 -10.44
N THR A 142 -3.05 -18.04 -11.11
CA THR A 142 -1.85 -18.88 -11.32
C THR A 142 -0.59 -18.34 -10.65
N THR A 143 -0.68 -17.21 -9.93
CA THR A 143 0.43 -16.73 -9.10
C THR A 143 0.70 -17.76 -8.02
N THR A 144 1.94 -18.23 -7.94
CA THR A 144 2.30 -19.45 -7.20
C THR A 144 1.94 -19.36 -5.72
N GLU A 145 2.34 -18.29 -5.06
CA GLU A 145 2.21 -18.10 -3.62
C GLU A 145 0.74 -18.13 -3.16
N PRO A 146 -0.17 -17.29 -3.69
CA PRO A 146 -1.58 -17.33 -3.30
C PRO A 146 -2.29 -18.60 -3.80
N ALA A 147 -1.91 -19.16 -4.95
CA ALA A 147 -2.52 -20.39 -5.45
C ALA A 147 -2.23 -21.60 -4.54
N VAL A 148 -1.00 -21.70 -4.03
CA VAL A 148 -0.60 -22.76 -3.07
C VAL A 148 -1.32 -22.55 -1.74
N ALA A 149 -1.29 -21.34 -1.18
CA ALA A 149 -1.98 -21.02 0.08
C ALA A 149 -3.49 -21.31 -0.02
N PHE A 150 -4.12 -20.98 -1.15
CA PHE A 150 -5.54 -21.23 -1.36
C PHE A 150 -5.88 -22.73 -1.34
N ARG A 151 -5.03 -23.62 -1.86
CA ARG A 151 -5.25 -25.07 -1.78
C ARG A 151 -5.38 -25.55 -0.35
N PHE A 152 -4.52 -25.08 0.56
CA PHE A 152 -4.55 -25.46 1.98
C PHE A 152 -5.82 -24.96 2.67
N PHE A 153 -6.17 -23.70 2.50
CA PHE A 153 -7.34 -23.12 3.18
C PHE A 153 -8.66 -23.62 2.57
N ARG A 154 -8.72 -23.89 1.27
CA ARG A 154 -9.87 -24.55 0.64
C ARG A 154 -10.08 -25.95 1.21
N GLU A 155 -9.02 -26.75 1.27
CA GLU A 155 -9.10 -28.11 1.88
C GLU A 155 -9.56 -28.05 3.34
N LYS A 156 -9.05 -27.07 4.14
CA LYS A 156 -9.47 -26.88 5.53
C LYS A 156 -10.96 -26.51 5.64
N LEU A 157 -11.46 -25.63 4.75
CA LEU A 157 -12.89 -25.30 4.69
C LEU A 157 -13.75 -26.52 4.30
N GLU A 158 -13.36 -27.22 3.24
CA GLU A 158 -14.10 -28.41 2.77
C GLU A 158 -14.15 -29.54 3.81
N LYS A 159 -13.05 -29.75 4.56
CA LYS A 159 -13.00 -30.70 5.68
C LYS A 159 -13.93 -30.31 6.82
N LYS A 160 -14.03 -28.99 7.11
CA LYS A 160 -14.84 -28.49 8.24
C LYS A 160 -16.34 -28.46 7.90
N TYR A 161 -16.71 -27.97 6.71
CA TYR A 161 -18.10 -27.66 6.37
C TYR A 161 -18.70 -28.56 5.31
N GLY A 162 -17.90 -29.40 4.64
CA GLY A 162 -18.30 -30.02 3.39
C GLY A 162 -18.22 -29.04 2.20
N LYS A 163 -18.24 -29.58 0.99
CA LYS A 163 -17.94 -28.80 -0.24
C LYS A 163 -18.93 -27.67 -0.48
N GLU A 164 -20.24 -27.92 -0.34
CA GLU A 164 -21.29 -26.93 -0.62
C GLU A 164 -21.27 -25.74 0.35
N GLU A 165 -21.13 -26.00 1.66
CA GLU A 165 -21.07 -24.92 2.65
C GLU A 165 -19.74 -24.21 2.66
N ALA A 166 -18.61 -24.88 2.34
CA ALA A 166 -17.32 -24.28 2.14
C ALA A 166 -17.34 -23.27 0.99
N ALA A 167 -18.01 -23.58 -0.12
CA ALA A 167 -18.14 -22.67 -1.26
C ALA A 167 -18.79 -21.33 -0.88
N LYS A 168 -19.75 -21.31 0.03
CA LYS A 168 -20.43 -20.10 0.50
C LYS A 168 -19.56 -19.21 1.42
N ARG A 169 -18.39 -19.71 1.82
CA ARG A 169 -17.40 -19.02 2.66
C ARG A 169 -16.14 -18.62 1.90
N ILE A 170 -16.11 -18.88 0.58
CA ILE A 170 -15.01 -18.49 -0.30
C ILE A 170 -15.49 -17.35 -1.19
N TYR A 171 -14.73 -16.27 -1.15
CA TYR A 171 -14.92 -15.05 -1.94
C TYR A 171 -13.73 -14.91 -2.89
N ALA A 172 -13.98 -15.04 -4.19
CA ALA A 172 -12.95 -14.96 -5.22
C ALA A 172 -12.90 -13.57 -5.84
N THR A 173 -11.84 -12.82 -5.58
CA THR A 173 -11.59 -11.54 -6.25
C THR A 173 -10.63 -11.78 -7.41
N THR A 174 -11.16 -11.80 -8.64
CA THR A 174 -10.45 -12.30 -9.81
C THR A 174 -10.83 -11.56 -11.10
N ASP A 175 -10.32 -12.01 -12.25
CA ASP A 175 -10.70 -11.51 -13.58
C ASP A 175 -12.19 -11.80 -13.86
N ALA A 176 -12.86 -10.89 -14.59
CA ALA A 176 -14.27 -11.02 -14.90
C ALA A 176 -14.60 -12.18 -15.87
N HIS A 177 -13.64 -12.57 -16.72
CA HIS A 177 -13.92 -13.44 -17.88
C HIS A 177 -13.00 -14.65 -18.00
N LYS A 178 -11.80 -14.63 -17.45
CA LYS A 178 -10.76 -15.62 -17.70
C LYS A 178 -9.84 -15.86 -16.49
N GLY A 179 -9.09 -16.93 -16.56
CA GLY A 179 -8.10 -17.28 -15.54
C GLY A 179 -8.52 -18.51 -14.73
N ALA A 180 -7.53 -19.15 -14.11
CA ALA A 180 -7.74 -20.38 -13.38
C ALA A 180 -8.66 -20.20 -12.16
N LEU A 181 -8.55 -19.07 -11.45
CA LEU A 181 -9.40 -18.77 -10.31
C LEU A 181 -10.83 -18.47 -10.75
N LYS A 182 -11.03 -17.73 -11.87
CA LYS A 182 -12.35 -17.50 -12.46
C LYS A 182 -13.04 -18.80 -12.82
N SER A 183 -12.35 -19.67 -13.59
CA SER A 183 -12.91 -20.96 -13.98
C SER A 183 -13.29 -21.84 -12.78
N LEU A 184 -12.46 -21.81 -11.72
CA LEU A 184 -12.74 -22.56 -10.50
C LEU A 184 -13.94 -21.96 -9.75
N ALA A 185 -14.02 -20.63 -9.65
CA ALA A 185 -15.12 -19.94 -8.97
C ALA A 185 -16.47 -20.22 -9.65
N ASP A 186 -16.51 -20.16 -10.99
CA ASP A 186 -17.70 -20.54 -11.78
C ASP A 186 -18.11 -21.99 -11.53
N GLN A 187 -17.14 -22.90 -11.53
CA GLN A 187 -17.42 -24.35 -11.36
C GLN A 187 -17.94 -24.67 -9.95
N GLU A 188 -17.37 -24.05 -8.92
CA GLU A 188 -17.66 -24.36 -7.52
C GLU A 188 -18.73 -23.43 -6.92
N GLY A 189 -19.16 -22.39 -7.64
CA GLY A 189 -20.19 -21.45 -7.20
C GLY A 189 -19.72 -20.49 -6.09
N TYR A 190 -18.46 -20.05 -6.13
CA TYR A 190 -17.94 -19.03 -5.19
C TYR A 190 -18.58 -17.69 -5.47
N GLU A 191 -18.72 -16.84 -4.44
CA GLU A 191 -19.04 -15.43 -4.66
C GLU A 191 -17.84 -14.71 -5.26
N GLU A 192 -18.07 -14.02 -6.37
CA GLU A 192 -17.02 -13.39 -7.17
C GLU A 192 -17.07 -11.87 -7.11
N PHE A 193 -15.87 -11.26 -7.06
CA PHE A 193 -15.64 -9.83 -7.22
C PHE A 193 -14.59 -9.60 -8.31
N VAL A 194 -14.70 -8.48 -9.02
CA VAL A 194 -13.91 -8.24 -10.21
C VAL A 194 -12.63 -7.45 -9.89
N VAL A 195 -11.51 -7.93 -10.40
CA VAL A 195 -10.30 -7.12 -10.57
C VAL A 195 -10.40 -6.47 -11.96
N PRO A 196 -10.60 -5.15 -12.06
CA PRO A 196 -10.81 -4.51 -13.36
C PRO A 196 -9.61 -4.71 -14.29
N ASP A 197 -9.88 -4.91 -15.60
CA ASP A 197 -8.84 -5.16 -16.59
C ASP A 197 -7.92 -3.96 -16.79
N ASN A 198 -8.47 -2.77 -16.67
CA ASN A 198 -7.79 -1.49 -16.85
C ASN A 198 -7.18 -0.92 -15.57
N ILE A 199 -7.00 -1.74 -14.52
CA ILE A 199 -6.36 -1.35 -13.26
C ILE A 199 -5.25 -2.36 -12.91
N GLY A 200 -4.04 -1.85 -12.73
CA GLY A 200 -2.90 -2.65 -12.27
C GLY A 200 -2.98 -3.00 -10.79
N GLY A 201 -2.36 -4.10 -10.35
CA GLY A 201 -2.45 -4.61 -8.98
C GLY A 201 -2.08 -3.59 -7.90
N ARG A 202 -1.02 -2.80 -8.10
CA ARG A 202 -0.58 -1.79 -7.12
C ARG A 202 -1.45 -0.53 -7.06
N TYR A 203 -2.37 -0.35 -8.03
CA TYR A 203 -3.38 0.72 -8.11
C TYR A 203 -4.79 0.22 -7.75
N SER A 204 -4.93 -0.95 -7.14
CA SER A 204 -6.22 -1.62 -6.98
C SER A 204 -6.84 -1.52 -5.58
N VAL A 205 -6.24 -0.75 -4.66
CA VAL A 205 -6.72 -0.65 -3.26
C VAL A 205 -8.19 -0.25 -3.18
N LEU A 206 -8.63 0.68 -4.04
CA LEU A 206 -10.02 1.20 -4.08
C LEU A 206 -10.96 0.37 -4.97
N THR A 207 -10.56 -0.85 -5.37
CA THR A 207 -11.42 -1.85 -6.01
C THR A 207 -11.83 -2.92 -4.99
N ALA A 208 -12.60 -3.91 -5.41
CA ALA A 208 -12.95 -5.06 -4.58
C ALA A 208 -11.73 -5.74 -3.90
N VAL A 209 -10.54 -5.61 -4.50
CA VAL A 209 -9.27 -6.12 -3.98
C VAL A 209 -8.99 -5.61 -2.57
N GLY A 210 -9.13 -4.30 -2.34
CA GLY A 210 -8.93 -3.70 -1.02
C GLY A 210 -10.22 -3.54 -0.25
N LEU A 211 -11.32 -3.18 -0.92
CA LEU A 211 -12.56 -2.78 -0.26
C LEU A 211 -13.20 -3.91 0.56
N LEU A 212 -13.19 -5.16 0.08
CA LEU A 212 -13.81 -6.26 0.82
C LEU A 212 -13.13 -6.51 2.18
N PRO A 213 -11.81 -6.76 2.28
CA PRO A 213 -11.18 -6.95 3.59
C PRO A 213 -11.23 -5.71 4.49
N ILE A 214 -11.19 -4.50 3.90
CA ILE A 214 -11.31 -3.23 4.64
C ILE A 214 -12.70 -3.11 5.25
N ALA A 215 -13.77 -3.44 4.52
CA ALA A 215 -15.16 -3.45 5.03
C ALA A 215 -15.34 -4.50 6.14
N VAL A 216 -14.76 -5.70 5.99
CA VAL A 216 -14.81 -6.74 7.04
C VAL A 216 -14.14 -6.27 8.32
N ALA A 217 -13.10 -5.45 8.24
CA ALA A 217 -12.47 -4.83 9.41
C ALA A 217 -13.34 -3.78 10.10
N GLY A 218 -14.44 -3.35 9.46
CA GLY A 218 -15.37 -2.36 10.01
C GLY A 218 -15.02 -0.91 9.66
N VAL A 219 -14.13 -0.69 8.70
CA VAL A 219 -13.83 0.65 8.18
C VAL A 219 -14.98 1.14 7.31
N ASP A 220 -15.35 2.41 7.46
CA ASP A 220 -16.37 3.05 6.64
C ASP A 220 -15.86 3.26 5.21
N LEU A 221 -16.43 2.49 4.27
CA LEU A 221 -16.05 2.57 2.86
C LEU A 221 -16.60 3.83 2.17
N ASP A 222 -17.73 4.39 2.61
CA ASP A 222 -18.29 5.61 2.02
C ASP A 222 -17.37 6.80 2.34
N GLU A 223 -16.85 6.86 3.56
CA GLU A 223 -15.84 7.85 3.94
C GLU A 223 -14.52 7.64 3.17
N LEU A 224 -14.07 6.39 3.03
CA LEU A 224 -12.84 6.07 2.29
C LEU A 224 -12.94 6.52 0.82
N MET A 225 -14.01 6.12 0.13
CA MET A 225 -14.25 6.46 -1.27
C MET A 225 -14.54 7.95 -1.45
N GLY A 226 -15.25 8.57 -0.50
CA GLY A 226 -15.50 10.01 -0.46
C GLY A 226 -14.22 10.82 -0.39
N GLY A 227 -13.29 10.42 0.47
CA GLY A 227 -11.96 11.04 0.56
C GLY A 227 -11.14 10.90 -0.73
N ALA A 228 -11.16 9.73 -1.33
CA ALA A 228 -10.50 9.50 -2.64
C ALA A 228 -11.11 10.38 -3.73
N GLN A 229 -12.43 10.56 -3.76
CA GLN A 229 -13.12 11.43 -4.72
C GLN A 229 -12.79 12.92 -4.52
N GLU A 230 -12.65 13.36 -3.28
CA GLU A 230 -12.18 14.72 -2.97
C GLU A 230 -10.78 14.97 -3.51
N MET A 231 -9.85 14.04 -3.25
CA MET A 231 -8.47 14.15 -3.73
C MET A 231 -8.41 14.06 -5.26
N MET A 232 -9.23 13.21 -5.89
CA MET A 232 -9.38 13.16 -7.36
C MET A 232 -9.75 14.54 -7.91
N SER A 233 -10.66 15.25 -7.26
CA SER A 233 -11.07 16.59 -7.67
C SER A 233 -9.93 17.60 -7.54
N LEU A 234 -9.11 17.52 -6.51
CA LEU A 234 -7.92 18.36 -6.33
C LEU A 234 -6.85 18.04 -7.40
N CYS A 235 -6.60 16.75 -7.62
CA CYS A 235 -5.61 16.27 -8.59
C CYS A 235 -6.00 16.51 -10.05
N SER A 236 -7.27 16.82 -10.35
CA SER A 236 -7.72 17.20 -11.69
C SER A 236 -7.28 18.60 -12.13
N LYS A 237 -6.82 19.44 -11.20
CA LYS A 237 -6.33 20.78 -11.51
C LYS A 237 -4.98 20.72 -12.23
N ASN A 238 -4.84 21.52 -13.27
CA ASN A 238 -3.64 21.58 -14.10
C ASN A 238 -2.73 22.77 -13.71
N ASP A 239 -2.46 22.90 -12.42
CA ASP A 239 -1.57 23.90 -11.85
C ASP A 239 -0.96 23.43 -10.53
N TYR A 240 -0.07 24.24 -9.93
CA TYR A 240 0.59 23.93 -8.67
C TYR A 240 -0.30 24.03 -7.42
N SER A 241 -1.60 24.31 -7.54
CA SER A 241 -2.57 24.05 -6.47
C SER A 241 -2.89 22.55 -6.33
N ASN A 242 -2.52 21.73 -7.31
CA ASN A 242 -2.59 20.28 -7.28
C ASN A 242 -1.44 19.73 -6.42
N PRO A 243 -1.73 19.07 -5.28
CA PRO A 243 -0.67 18.57 -4.39
C PRO A 243 0.18 17.48 -5.03
N ALA A 244 -0.39 16.67 -5.92
CA ALA A 244 0.34 15.63 -6.63
C ALA A 244 1.34 16.21 -7.66
N TRP A 245 1.04 17.38 -8.23
CA TRP A 245 1.98 18.10 -9.08
C TRP A 245 3.19 18.59 -8.28
N GLN A 246 2.95 19.19 -7.09
CA GLN A 246 4.01 19.65 -6.21
C GLN A 246 4.94 18.50 -5.83
N TYR A 247 4.36 17.38 -5.42
CA TYR A 247 5.13 16.21 -5.01
C TYR A 247 5.93 15.60 -6.16
N ALA A 248 5.30 15.36 -7.31
CA ALA A 248 5.98 14.79 -8.48
C ALA A 248 7.09 15.72 -9.02
N ALA A 249 6.85 17.04 -9.06
CA ALA A 249 7.85 18.02 -9.47
C ALA A 249 9.06 18.03 -8.56
N MET A 250 8.82 18.06 -7.25
CA MET A 250 9.88 18.09 -6.23
C MET A 250 10.75 16.84 -6.30
N ARG A 251 10.14 15.65 -6.33
CA ARG A 251 10.83 14.36 -6.49
C ARG A 251 11.66 14.32 -7.77
N HIS A 252 11.09 14.77 -8.89
CA HIS A 252 11.77 14.77 -10.18
C HIS A 252 13.02 15.67 -10.18
N GLU A 253 12.92 16.89 -9.65
CA GLU A 253 14.07 17.81 -9.59
C GLU A 253 15.14 17.31 -8.60
N LEU A 254 14.77 16.80 -7.44
CA LEU A 254 15.72 16.22 -6.50
C LEU A 254 16.45 15.00 -7.09
N TYR A 255 15.72 14.16 -7.84
CA TYR A 255 16.32 13.05 -8.59
C TYR A 255 17.34 13.54 -9.63
N ARG A 256 17.01 14.58 -10.40
CA ARG A 256 17.93 15.19 -11.37
C ARG A 256 19.19 15.77 -10.71
N GLN A 257 19.10 16.22 -9.48
CA GLN A 257 20.20 16.75 -8.70
C GLN A 257 20.98 15.68 -7.93
N GLY A 258 20.74 14.41 -8.21
CA GLY A 258 21.53 13.29 -7.70
C GLY A 258 20.96 12.58 -6.49
N LYS A 259 19.74 12.92 -6.00
CA LYS A 259 19.06 12.08 -5.02
C LYS A 259 18.66 10.77 -5.69
N LYS A 260 18.90 9.64 -5.02
CA LYS A 260 18.70 8.30 -5.58
C LYS A 260 17.73 7.44 -4.77
N ALA A 261 17.50 7.79 -3.52
CA ALA A 261 16.57 7.10 -2.66
C ALA A 261 15.65 8.10 -1.95
N GLU A 262 14.40 7.70 -1.81
CA GLU A 262 13.39 8.41 -1.04
C GLU A 262 12.99 7.56 0.16
N LEU A 263 13.07 8.16 1.35
CA LEU A 263 12.62 7.56 2.59
C LEU A 263 11.24 8.09 2.93
N LEU A 264 10.23 7.23 2.89
CA LEU A 264 8.92 7.55 3.46
C LEU A 264 9.01 7.34 4.97
N ALA A 265 9.05 8.45 5.70
CA ALA A 265 9.22 8.47 7.14
C ALA A 265 7.88 8.73 7.85
N CYS A 266 7.63 7.98 8.91
CA CYS A 266 6.47 8.20 9.76
C CYS A 266 6.84 8.02 11.23
N PHE A 267 6.23 8.85 12.10
CA PHE A 267 6.35 8.78 13.56
C PHE A 267 5.17 8.05 14.21
N GLU A 268 4.33 7.39 13.38
CA GLU A 268 3.19 6.59 13.81
C GLU A 268 3.40 5.14 13.33
N PRO A 269 3.68 4.18 14.22
CA PRO A 269 3.98 2.79 13.86
C PRO A 269 2.86 2.09 13.09
N ALA A 270 1.63 2.55 13.23
CA ALA A 270 0.47 2.02 12.50
C ALA A 270 0.58 2.22 10.98
N PHE A 271 1.41 3.15 10.53
CA PHE A 271 1.58 3.47 9.11
C PHE A 271 2.47 2.47 8.34
N ARG A 272 3.16 1.57 9.03
CA ARG A 272 4.15 0.65 8.43
C ARG A 272 3.67 -0.03 7.15
N PHE A 273 2.50 -0.66 7.13
CA PHE A 273 2.02 -1.37 5.94
C PHE A 273 1.51 -0.43 4.83
N MET A 274 1.13 0.80 5.14
CA MET A 274 0.92 1.82 4.11
C MET A 274 2.23 2.19 3.42
N ALA A 275 3.33 2.27 4.17
CA ALA A 275 4.65 2.48 3.59
C ALA A 275 5.12 1.28 2.74
N GLU A 276 4.78 0.02 3.12
CA GLU A 276 5.04 -1.16 2.28
C GLU A 276 4.25 -1.10 0.95
N TRP A 277 2.97 -0.70 0.98
CA TRP A 277 2.19 -0.47 -0.23
C TRP A 277 2.80 0.64 -1.08
N TRP A 278 3.21 1.75 -0.49
CA TRP A 278 3.86 2.86 -1.19
C TRP A 278 5.17 2.43 -1.85
N LYS A 279 5.98 1.60 -1.19
CA LYS A 279 7.21 1.03 -1.79
C LYS A 279 6.91 0.22 -3.04
N GLN A 280 5.87 -0.63 -3.03
CA GLN A 280 5.45 -1.34 -4.23
C GLN A 280 4.96 -0.38 -5.31
N LEU A 281 4.11 0.57 -4.94
CA LEU A 281 3.54 1.55 -5.88
C LEU A 281 4.66 2.25 -6.66
N TYR A 282 5.62 2.85 -5.97
CA TYR A 282 6.70 3.60 -6.61
C TYR A 282 7.79 2.71 -7.21
N GLY A 283 8.18 1.65 -6.54
CA GLY A 283 9.23 0.74 -7.00
C GLY A 283 8.90 0.10 -8.35
N GLU A 284 7.69 -0.46 -8.49
CA GLU A 284 7.26 -1.06 -9.75
C GLU A 284 6.89 -0.02 -10.83
N SER A 285 6.47 1.18 -10.45
CA SER A 285 6.07 2.20 -11.42
C SER A 285 7.24 2.98 -12.00
N GLU A 286 8.27 3.27 -11.21
CA GLU A 286 9.40 4.13 -11.59
C GLU A 286 10.70 3.37 -11.87
N GLY A 287 10.95 2.25 -11.18
CA GLY A 287 12.20 1.50 -11.25
C GLY A 287 12.38 0.76 -12.57
N LYS A 288 12.55 1.48 -13.68
CA LYS A 288 12.66 0.97 -15.05
C LYS A 288 13.69 1.73 -15.86
N GLU A 289 14.26 1.09 -16.89
CA GLU A 289 15.22 1.72 -17.82
C GLU A 289 16.39 2.38 -17.04
N GLU A 290 16.84 1.76 -15.94
CA GLU A 290 17.91 2.25 -15.04
C GLU A 290 17.60 3.62 -14.40
N LYS A 291 16.32 3.95 -14.25
CA LYS A 291 15.82 5.21 -13.68
C LYS A 291 14.99 4.94 -12.42
N GLY A 292 14.67 6.02 -11.73
CA GLY A 292 13.77 6.05 -10.58
C GLY A 292 14.48 6.28 -9.25
N LEU A 293 13.73 6.82 -8.29
CA LEU A 293 14.14 6.88 -6.89
C LEU A 293 13.90 5.50 -6.26
N PHE A 294 14.87 4.99 -5.52
CA PHE A 294 14.69 3.76 -4.74
C PHE A 294 13.77 4.05 -3.55
N PRO A 295 12.57 3.46 -3.49
CA PRO A 295 11.64 3.71 -2.39
C PRO A 295 12.01 2.88 -1.17
N ALA A 296 12.26 3.54 -0.06
CA ALA A 296 12.48 2.92 1.24
C ALA A 296 11.56 3.55 2.29
N SER A 297 11.45 2.96 3.46
CA SER A 297 10.67 3.52 4.56
C SER A 297 11.40 3.39 5.89
N VAL A 298 11.10 4.28 6.82
CA VAL A 298 11.62 4.30 8.19
C VAL A 298 10.51 4.60 9.18
N ASP A 299 10.55 3.90 10.31
CA ASP A 299 9.60 4.07 11.43
C ASP A 299 10.31 4.87 12.55
N PHE A 300 10.14 6.17 12.56
CA PHE A 300 10.70 7.03 13.60
C PHE A 300 9.82 7.00 14.87
N THR A 301 10.35 7.15 16.07
CA THR A 301 11.76 7.40 16.44
C THR A 301 12.66 6.16 16.43
N ALA A 302 12.11 4.95 16.33
CA ALA A 302 12.87 3.69 16.43
C ALA A 302 14.07 3.68 15.45
N ASP A 303 13.84 4.01 14.19
CA ASP A 303 14.90 4.00 13.17
C ASP A 303 15.87 5.18 13.25
N LEU A 304 15.63 6.18 14.10
CA LEU A 304 16.68 7.15 14.44
C LEU A 304 17.85 6.49 15.17
N HIS A 305 17.57 5.39 15.92
CA HIS A 305 18.58 4.59 16.63
C HIS A 305 19.25 3.53 15.74
N SER A 306 18.89 3.44 14.47
CA SER A 306 19.47 2.52 13.48
C SER A 306 19.98 3.27 12.24
N MET A 307 19.11 3.99 11.55
CA MET A 307 19.38 4.68 10.29
C MET A 307 19.74 6.16 10.47
N GLY A 308 19.44 6.76 11.62
CA GLY A 308 19.64 8.20 11.86
C GLY A 308 21.08 8.66 11.60
N GLN A 309 22.09 7.88 11.97
CA GLN A 309 23.49 8.18 11.67
C GLN A 309 23.76 8.27 10.17
N TYR A 310 23.25 7.32 9.37
CA TYR A 310 23.44 7.34 7.93
C TYR A 310 22.71 8.51 7.28
N ILE A 311 21.47 8.76 7.68
CA ILE A 311 20.67 9.87 7.15
C ILE A 311 21.38 11.18 7.43
N GLN A 312 21.89 11.40 8.66
CA GLN A 312 22.54 12.65 9.07
C GLN A 312 23.92 12.87 8.45
N GLN A 313 24.75 11.83 8.33
CA GLN A 313 26.16 11.96 7.94
C GLN A 313 26.62 11.01 6.82
N GLY A 314 25.75 10.15 6.29
CA GLY A 314 26.06 9.27 5.18
C GLY A 314 26.11 10.00 3.83
N GLU A 315 26.06 9.25 2.75
CA GLU A 315 26.06 9.80 1.40
C GLU A 315 24.82 10.64 1.12
N ARG A 316 25.00 11.79 0.47
CA ARG A 316 23.92 12.80 0.23
C ARG A 316 22.95 12.37 -0.89
N MET A 317 22.68 11.09 -1.03
CA MET A 317 21.79 10.53 -2.05
C MET A 317 20.30 10.45 -1.62
N LEU A 318 20.00 10.76 -0.36
CA LEU A 318 18.67 10.61 0.23
C LEU A 318 17.84 11.88 0.12
N MET A 319 16.52 11.70 0.05
CA MET A 319 15.49 12.67 0.39
C MET A 319 14.46 12.00 1.28
N GLU A 320 13.69 12.77 2.03
CA GLU A 320 12.64 12.27 2.90
C GLU A 320 11.27 12.82 2.51
N THR A 321 10.24 11.97 2.65
CA THR A 321 8.84 12.36 2.68
C THR A 321 8.27 11.96 4.02
N VAL A 322 7.94 12.92 4.86
CA VAL A 322 7.44 12.72 6.22
C VAL A 322 5.92 12.77 6.23
N VAL A 323 5.27 11.68 6.64
CA VAL A 323 3.82 11.65 6.85
C VAL A 323 3.53 12.06 8.30
N ARG A 324 2.84 13.19 8.46
CA ARG A 324 2.50 13.80 9.73
C ARG A 324 1.03 13.60 10.04
N PHE A 325 0.74 12.83 11.08
CA PHE A 325 -0.61 12.55 11.55
C PHE A 325 -1.15 13.66 12.44
N ALA A 326 -2.48 13.80 12.46
CA ALA A 326 -3.19 14.55 13.49
C ALA A 326 -2.95 13.90 14.87
N PRO A 327 -3.03 14.68 15.96
CA PRO A 327 -2.93 14.13 17.32
C PRO A 327 -4.00 13.06 17.57
N ALA A 328 -3.68 12.07 18.41
CA ALA A 328 -4.62 11.05 18.82
C ALA A 328 -5.81 11.66 19.59
N GLU A 329 -7.02 11.11 19.43
CA GLU A 329 -8.20 11.56 20.16
C GLU A 329 -8.04 11.37 21.68
N GLN A 330 -7.40 10.25 22.08
CA GLN A 330 -7.13 9.95 23.49
C GLN A 330 -5.66 10.18 23.79
N GLN A 331 -5.39 11.28 24.48
CA GLN A 331 -4.04 11.70 24.83
C GLN A 331 -3.52 10.96 26.07
N MET A 332 -2.29 10.42 25.97
CA MET A 332 -1.52 9.94 27.11
C MET A 332 -0.64 11.07 27.62
N VAL A 333 -0.67 11.34 28.92
CA VAL A 333 0.10 12.40 29.58
C VAL A 333 1.21 11.77 30.41
N VAL A 334 2.42 12.33 30.30
CA VAL A 334 3.59 11.87 31.05
C VAL A 334 3.37 12.14 32.56
N PRO A 335 3.45 11.10 33.42
CA PRO A 335 3.31 11.29 34.86
C PRO A 335 4.52 12.02 35.46
N PHE A 336 4.31 12.69 36.58
CA PHE A 336 5.38 13.22 37.40
C PHE A 336 6.01 12.10 38.26
N ASP A 337 7.34 12.05 38.35
CA ASP A 337 8.07 11.15 39.22
C ASP A 337 8.78 11.95 40.34
N GLU A 338 8.44 11.69 41.61
CA GLU A 338 9.04 12.40 42.76
C GLU A 338 10.55 12.22 42.83
N ALA A 339 11.06 11.04 42.42
CA ALA A 339 12.51 10.76 42.48
C ALA A 339 13.28 11.42 41.32
N ASN A 340 12.59 11.68 40.18
CA ASN A 340 13.20 12.20 38.96
C ASN A 340 14.54 11.53 38.61
N GLY A 341 14.64 10.22 38.83
CA GLY A 341 15.87 9.46 38.66
C GLY A 341 16.39 9.40 37.22
N ASP A 342 15.49 9.57 36.24
CA ASP A 342 15.79 9.65 34.82
C ASP A 342 15.99 11.08 34.30
N GLY A 343 15.73 12.11 35.13
CA GLY A 343 15.85 13.53 34.76
C GLY A 343 14.74 14.03 33.83
N LEU A 344 13.63 13.27 33.65
CA LEU A 344 12.61 13.55 32.63
C LEU A 344 11.39 14.32 33.14
N ASN A 345 11.39 14.83 34.39
CA ASN A 345 10.25 15.63 34.89
C ASN A 345 9.96 16.92 34.11
N PHE A 346 10.88 17.40 33.25
CA PHE A 346 10.58 18.48 32.32
C PHE A 346 9.52 18.09 31.26
N LEU A 347 9.24 16.81 31.08
CA LEU A 347 8.18 16.27 30.23
C LEU A 347 6.86 16.05 31.00
N ALA A 348 6.89 16.02 32.33
CA ALA A 348 5.70 15.77 33.13
C ALA A 348 4.56 16.75 32.80
N GLY A 349 3.35 16.24 32.65
CA GLY A 349 2.18 17.00 32.22
C GLY A 349 2.07 17.27 30.72
N LYS A 350 3.07 16.92 29.91
CA LYS A 350 2.99 17.00 28.45
C LYS A 350 2.37 15.73 27.89
N THR A 351 1.67 15.86 26.76
CA THR A 351 1.10 14.72 26.05
C THR A 351 2.15 13.99 25.20
N MET A 352 1.97 12.70 24.97
CA MET A 352 2.84 11.93 24.07
C MET A 352 2.85 12.50 22.66
N ASP A 353 1.70 12.97 22.14
CA ASP A 353 1.63 13.60 20.80
C ASP A 353 2.44 14.89 20.73
N PHE A 354 2.44 15.71 21.80
CA PHE A 354 3.30 16.89 21.86
C PHE A 354 4.78 16.48 21.76
N ILE A 355 5.20 15.48 22.53
CA ILE A 355 6.58 15.00 22.55
C ILE A 355 6.98 14.42 21.19
N ASN A 356 6.11 13.60 20.60
CA ASN A 356 6.32 13.00 19.28
C ASN A 356 6.43 14.07 18.19
N ARG A 357 5.62 15.14 18.28
CA ARG A 357 5.71 16.29 17.37
C ARG A 357 7.06 17.02 17.51
N GLN A 358 7.55 17.24 18.74
CA GLN A 358 8.85 17.87 18.97
C GLN A 358 10.00 16.99 18.45
N ALA A 359 9.90 15.67 18.60
CA ALA A 359 10.86 14.72 18.04
C ALA A 359 10.89 14.80 16.52
N MET A 360 9.70 14.86 15.87
CA MET A 360 9.58 15.02 14.42
C MET A 360 10.20 16.35 13.94
N ASP A 361 9.83 17.47 14.56
CA ASP A 361 10.29 18.79 14.16
C ASP A 361 11.82 18.94 14.39
N GLY A 362 12.34 18.38 15.49
CA GLY A 362 13.78 18.33 15.75
C GLY A 362 14.56 17.49 14.74
N THR A 363 14.02 16.33 14.37
CA THR A 363 14.60 15.45 13.35
C THR A 363 14.59 16.12 11.97
N LEU A 364 13.47 16.73 11.59
CA LEU A 364 13.31 17.47 10.34
C LEU A 364 14.39 18.56 10.21
N LEU A 365 14.55 19.41 11.24
CA LEU A 365 15.54 20.48 11.23
C LEU A 365 16.96 19.93 11.07
N ALA A 366 17.31 18.92 11.85
CA ALA A 366 18.64 18.29 11.80
C ALA A 366 18.94 17.67 10.43
N HIS A 367 18.00 16.94 9.84
CA HIS A 367 18.18 16.30 8.54
C HIS A 367 18.29 17.32 7.41
N VAL A 368 17.48 18.39 7.43
CA VAL A 368 17.55 19.49 6.45
C VAL A 368 18.90 20.21 6.54
N GLU A 369 19.35 20.56 7.75
CA GLU A 369 20.69 21.14 7.99
C GLU A 369 21.82 20.19 7.54
N GLY A 370 21.60 18.88 7.69
CA GLY A 370 22.50 17.84 7.21
C GLY A 370 22.50 17.64 5.70
N GLY A 371 21.67 18.35 4.93
CA GLY A 371 21.61 18.25 3.46
C GLY A 371 20.63 17.20 2.92
N VAL A 372 19.64 16.77 3.72
CA VAL A 372 18.57 15.88 3.32
C VAL A 372 17.28 16.68 3.09
N PRO A 373 16.84 16.88 1.83
CA PRO A 373 15.58 17.55 1.53
C PRO A 373 14.40 16.79 2.13
N ASN A 374 13.43 17.54 2.68
CA ASN A 374 12.23 16.98 3.30
C ASN A 374 10.96 17.55 2.67
N ILE A 375 10.03 16.67 2.34
CA ILE A 375 8.65 16.96 1.96
C ILE A 375 7.75 16.50 3.11
N ILE A 376 6.76 17.31 3.48
CA ILE A 376 5.83 16.94 4.56
C ILE A 376 4.43 16.75 4.00
N LEU A 377 3.82 15.62 4.27
CA LEU A 377 2.41 15.35 4.01
C LEU A 377 1.66 15.45 5.34
N ASN A 378 0.82 16.47 5.48
CA ASN A 378 0.01 16.65 6.69
C ASN A 378 -1.36 15.98 6.51
N LEU A 379 -1.73 15.13 7.46
CA LEU A 379 -3.04 14.51 7.58
C LEU A 379 -3.77 15.20 8.75
N ASP A 380 -4.79 16.00 8.44
CA ASP A 380 -5.53 16.78 9.45
C ASP A 380 -6.38 15.91 10.37
N GLU A 381 -6.69 14.69 9.95
CA GLU A 381 -7.48 13.71 10.70
C GLU A 381 -6.94 12.31 10.46
N ASN A 382 -7.13 11.41 11.42
CA ASN A 382 -6.78 10.00 11.29
C ASN A 382 -8.05 9.16 11.10
N ASN A 383 -8.66 9.24 9.93
CA ASN A 383 -9.91 8.57 9.59
C ASN A 383 -9.91 7.99 8.16
N ALA A 384 -10.98 7.28 7.81
CA ALA A 384 -11.11 6.63 6.51
C ALA A 384 -11.09 7.65 5.35
N ARG A 385 -11.69 8.83 5.52
CA ARG A 385 -11.72 9.90 4.51
C ARG A 385 -10.30 10.38 4.16
N THR A 386 -9.50 10.70 5.17
CA THR A 386 -8.12 11.14 4.98
C THR A 386 -7.24 10.00 4.39
N MET A 387 -7.51 8.76 4.77
CA MET A 387 -6.81 7.61 4.18
C MET A 387 -7.15 7.45 2.69
N GLY A 388 -8.41 7.64 2.29
CA GLY A 388 -8.83 7.65 0.89
C GLY A 388 -8.13 8.77 0.09
N GLN A 389 -8.01 9.96 0.68
CA GLN A 389 -7.25 11.07 0.09
C GLN A 389 -5.78 10.69 -0.13
N LEU A 390 -5.14 10.07 0.86
CA LEU A 390 -3.72 9.68 0.80
C LEU A 390 -3.46 8.61 -0.28
N ILE A 391 -4.34 7.62 -0.38
CA ILE A 391 -4.23 6.56 -1.40
C ILE A 391 -4.28 7.19 -2.79
N TYR A 392 -5.32 7.96 -3.08
CA TYR A 392 -5.47 8.57 -4.40
C TYR A 392 -4.35 9.57 -4.71
N PHE A 393 -3.92 10.36 -3.72
CA PHE A 393 -2.79 11.28 -3.85
C PHE A 393 -1.53 10.54 -4.32
N PHE A 394 -1.16 9.46 -3.64
CA PHE A 394 0.05 8.71 -4.00
C PHE A 394 -0.08 8.02 -5.36
N GLU A 395 -1.24 7.45 -5.70
CA GLU A 395 -1.48 6.86 -7.01
C GLU A 395 -1.31 7.89 -8.12
N TYR A 396 -1.94 9.06 -8.00
CA TYR A 396 -1.88 10.11 -9.01
C TYR A 396 -0.48 10.72 -9.13
N ALA A 397 0.15 11.02 -8.02
CA ALA A 397 1.53 11.52 -8.00
C ALA A 397 2.53 10.52 -8.60
N CYS A 398 2.34 9.22 -8.34
CA CYS A 398 3.16 8.16 -8.91
C CYS A 398 3.02 8.08 -10.43
N GLY A 399 1.80 8.17 -10.96
CA GLY A 399 1.57 8.21 -12.40
C GLY A 399 2.26 9.41 -13.06
N LEU A 400 2.12 10.60 -12.47
CA LEU A 400 2.81 11.81 -12.95
C LEU A 400 4.33 11.64 -12.92
N SER A 401 4.86 11.13 -11.82
CA SER A 401 6.30 10.97 -11.61
C SER A 401 6.92 9.98 -12.61
N GLY A 402 6.27 8.84 -12.87
CA GLY A 402 6.70 7.89 -13.89
C GLY A 402 6.71 8.51 -15.29
N TYR A 403 5.71 9.29 -15.64
CA TYR A 403 5.71 10.02 -16.92
C TYR A 403 6.79 11.11 -16.99
N LEU A 404 7.08 11.81 -15.91
CA LEU A 404 8.21 12.76 -15.85
C LEU A 404 9.56 12.07 -16.05
N LEU A 405 9.73 10.83 -15.57
CA LEU A 405 10.91 9.99 -15.82
C LEU A 405 10.95 9.45 -17.26
N GLY A 406 9.82 9.49 -17.99
CA GLY A 406 9.69 9.00 -19.36
C GLY A 406 9.49 7.49 -19.46
N VAL A 407 9.18 6.81 -18.36
CA VAL A 407 8.91 5.37 -18.31
C VAL A 407 7.40 5.09 -18.42
N ASN A 408 7.00 3.81 -18.60
CA ASN A 408 5.63 3.36 -18.46
C ASN A 408 5.32 3.14 -16.96
N PRO A 409 4.41 3.93 -16.31
CA PRO A 409 4.15 3.78 -14.88
C PRO A 409 3.36 2.51 -14.53
N PHE A 410 2.78 1.81 -15.50
CA PHE A 410 1.72 0.80 -15.25
C PHE A 410 2.09 -0.62 -15.63
N ASP A 411 3.27 -0.88 -16.21
CA ASP A 411 3.82 -2.20 -16.43
C ASP A 411 4.90 -2.57 -15.39
N GLN A 412 5.39 -3.81 -15.41
CA GLN A 412 6.45 -4.30 -14.54
C GLN A 412 7.26 -5.43 -15.21
N PRO A 413 7.95 -5.16 -16.33
CA PRO A 413 8.65 -6.21 -17.10
C PRO A 413 9.77 -6.90 -16.31
N GLY A 414 10.40 -6.20 -15.37
CA GLY A 414 11.54 -6.73 -14.59
C GLY A 414 11.23 -7.94 -13.73
N VAL A 415 9.97 -8.15 -13.34
CA VAL A 415 9.58 -9.28 -12.48
C VAL A 415 9.40 -10.60 -13.25
N GLU A 416 9.41 -10.58 -14.57
CA GLU A 416 9.18 -11.79 -15.38
C GLU A 416 10.38 -12.75 -15.37
N ALA A 417 11.59 -12.24 -15.23
CA ALA A 417 12.80 -13.06 -15.24
C ALA A 417 12.85 -14.05 -14.07
N TYR A 418 12.64 -13.58 -12.84
CA TYR A 418 12.67 -14.46 -11.67
C TYR A 418 11.53 -15.47 -11.68
N LYS A 419 10.34 -15.12 -12.16
CA LYS A 419 9.20 -16.04 -12.28
C LYS A 419 9.52 -17.21 -13.23
N LYS A 420 10.11 -16.91 -14.39
CA LYS A 420 10.55 -17.96 -15.34
C LYS A 420 11.58 -18.89 -14.71
N ASN A 421 12.56 -18.33 -14.01
CA ASN A 421 13.58 -19.11 -13.31
C ASN A 421 12.95 -20.00 -12.22
N MET A 422 12.03 -19.47 -11.43
CA MET A 422 11.31 -20.22 -10.41
C MET A 422 10.50 -21.37 -11.02
N PHE A 423 9.74 -21.12 -12.10
CA PHE A 423 9.00 -22.18 -12.80
C PHE A 423 9.91 -23.27 -13.32
N ALA A 424 11.04 -22.92 -13.91
CA ALA A 424 12.02 -23.87 -14.41
C ALA A 424 12.64 -24.74 -13.30
N LEU A 425 13.01 -24.12 -12.18
CA LEU A 425 13.56 -24.82 -11.02
C LEU A 425 12.54 -25.72 -10.32
N LEU A 426 11.25 -25.31 -10.31
CA LEU A 426 10.14 -26.12 -9.79
C LEU A 426 9.72 -27.26 -10.72
N GLY A 427 10.29 -27.36 -11.93
CA GLY A 427 9.96 -28.41 -12.89
C GLY A 427 8.59 -28.25 -13.56
N LYS A 428 8.15 -26.99 -13.75
CA LYS A 428 6.90 -26.71 -14.48
C LYS A 428 6.99 -27.25 -15.91
N PRO A 429 5.96 -27.98 -16.41
CA PRO A 429 5.94 -28.48 -17.79
C PRO A 429 6.24 -27.37 -18.82
N GLY A 430 7.13 -27.68 -19.77
CA GLY A 430 7.60 -26.75 -20.79
C GLY A 430 8.81 -25.87 -20.38
N TYR A 431 9.39 -26.13 -19.19
CA TYR A 431 10.59 -25.43 -18.70
C TYR A 431 11.75 -26.38 -18.37
N GLU A 432 11.72 -27.60 -18.86
CA GLU A 432 12.64 -28.70 -18.49
C GLU A 432 14.11 -28.35 -18.81
N GLU A 433 14.40 -27.96 -20.06
CA GLU A 433 15.74 -27.59 -20.50
C GLU A 433 16.29 -26.40 -19.70
N MET A 434 15.50 -25.36 -19.53
CA MET A 434 15.87 -24.19 -18.74
C MET A 434 16.17 -24.59 -17.28
N GLY A 435 15.38 -25.49 -16.71
CA GLY A 435 15.57 -26.00 -15.35
C GLY A 435 16.92 -26.75 -15.19
N GLU A 436 17.30 -27.55 -16.17
CA GLU A 436 18.60 -28.23 -16.18
C GLU A 436 19.76 -27.25 -16.25
N GLU A 437 19.67 -26.25 -17.14
CA GLU A 437 20.69 -25.21 -17.27
C GLU A 437 20.85 -24.40 -15.98
N LEU A 438 19.75 -23.96 -15.37
CA LEU A 438 19.77 -23.20 -14.12
C LEU A 438 20.37 -24.01 -12.96
N ARG A 439 20.04 -25.31 -12.83
CA ARG A 439 20.65 -26.18 -11.80
C ARG A 439 22.17 -26.36 -12.00
N LYS A 440 22.68 -26.36 -13.25
CA LYS A 440 24.12 -26.37 -13.51
C LYS A 440 24.78 -25.07 -13.05
N ARG A 441 24.13 -23.93 -13.20
CA ARG A 441 24.66 -22.61 -12.77
C ARG A 441 24.64 -22.42 -11.25
N LEU A 442 23.80 -23.15 -10.52
CA LEU A 442 23.67 -23.07 -9.06
C LEU A 442 24.65 -24.00 -8.31
N ARG A 443 25.34 -24.92 -9.04
CA ARG A 443 26.38 -25.79 -8.52
C ARG A 443 27.75 -25.16 -8.66
#